data_abda6c70204d688ec8ee1d864f543eb2
#
_entry.id   abda6c70204d688ec8ee1d864f543eb2
#
_cell.length_a   1.000
_cell.length_b   1.000
_cell.length_c   1.000
_cell.angle_alpha   90.00
_cell.angle_beta   90.00
_cell.angle_gamma   90.00
#
_symmetry.space_group_name_H-M   'P 1'
#
loop_
_entity.id
_entity.type
_entity.pdbx_description
1 polymer ?
#
loop_
_entity_poly.entity_id
_entity_poly.type
_entity_poly.pdbx_seq_one_letter_code
_entity_poly.pdbx_strand_id
1 'polypeptide(L)'
;APITTDLVDAAGLPLAGLTADQALDALDVKAGDRILITGGAGGVGLFAIQIAKIRGAHVTTTASDAGRPYVLKAGADTVIDYRNQKLAELPEKFVKVFDAAGGEEALVNDVIPAVAEGGHIVSVAGPLIPGVFDTILPGWKSLLINLVLSFRSRAVRNAAASHGVRYEYLFMRPDGVQLEHLCNLIDEGKLVINIDSRFKLADFAKAFERLESGRSKGKIIIEFPGGEEEQAAV
;
A
#
# COMPACT_ATOMS: atom_id res chain seq x y z
N ALA A 1 9.79 -15.69 -10.45
CA ALA A 1 8.42 -15.96 -9.95
C ALA A 1 8.50 -17.03 -8.87
N PRO A 2 7.58 -17.05 -7.89
CA PRO A 2 7.46 -18.14 -6.94
C PRO A 2 7.24 -19.48 -7.67
N ILE A 3 7.74 -20.56 -7.09
CA ILE A 3 7.63 -21.91 -7.69
C ILE A 3 6.30 -22.58 -7.30
N THR A 4 5.78 -22.25 -6.11
CA THR A 4 4.57 -22.86 -5.54
C THR A 4 3.27 -22.19 -5.96
N THR A 5 3.34 -21.07 -6.70
CA THR A 5 2.19 -20.27 -7.09
C THR A 5 2.05 -20.25 -8.62
N ASP A 6 0.81 -20.34 -9.11
CA ASP A 6 0.51 -20.13 -10.53
C ASP A 6 1.06 -18.77 -11.01
N LEU A 7 1.62 -18.76 -12.22
CA LEU A 7 2.25 -17.57 -12.81
C LEU A 7 1.25 -16.41 -12.96
N VAL A 8 -0.02 -16.72 -13.23
CA VAL A 8 -1.11 -15.73 -13.33
C VAL A 8 -1.30 -15.02 -11.99
N ASP A 9 -1.35 -15.76 -10.88
CA ASP A 9 -1.46 -15.18 -9.55
C ASP A 9 -0.18 -14.45 -9.13
N ALA A 10 0.98 -15.00 -9.51
CA ALA A 10 2.28 -14.40 -9.26
C ALA A 10 2.40 -12.99 -9.85
N ALA A 11 1.66 -12.66 -10.93
CA ALA A 11 1.60 -11.31 -11.50
C ALA A 11 1.06 -10.26 -10.51
N GLY A 12 0.31 -10.66 -9.50
CA GLY A 12 -0.17 -9.78 -8.43
C GLY A 12 0.91 -9.30 -7.45
N LEU A 13 2.08 -9.96 -7.43
CA LEU A 13 3.13 -9.70 -6.44
C LEU A 13 4.00 -8.47 -6.73
N PRO A 14 4.63 -8.29 -7.94
CA PRO A 14 5.79 -7.41 -8.08
C PRO A 14 5.53 -5.99 -7.59
N LEU A 15 4.55 -5.28 -8.18
CA LEU A 15 4.28 -3.89 -7.81
C LEU A 15 3.82 -3.76 -6.36
N ALA A 16 2.84 -4.56 -5.95
CA ALA A 16 2.20 -4.39 -4.64
C ALA A 16 3.09 -4.90 -3.50
N GLY A 17 3.77 -6.03 -3.71
CA GLY A 17 4.71 -6.60 -2.74
C GLY A 17 5.91 -5.69 -2.50
N LEU A 18 6.58 -5.23 -3.58
CA LEU A 18 7.70 -4.31 -3.47
C LEU A 18 7.29 -2.97 -2.84
N THR A 19 6.10 -2.44 -3.19
CA THR A 19 5.59 -1.21 -2.56
C THR A 19 5.43 -1.38 -1.05
N ALA A 20 4.84 -2.48 -0.62
CA ALA A 20 4.63 -2.77 0.80
C ALA A 20 5.96 -2.96 1.54
N ASP A 21 6.88 -3.75 0.98
CA ASP A 21 8.17 -4.05 1.58
C ASP A 21 9.03 -2.80 1.72
N GLN A 22 9.15 -1.98 0.65
CA GLN A 22 9.90 -0.73 0.67
C GLN A 22 9.29 0.32 1.59
N ALA A 23 7.96 0.36 1.74
CA ALA A 23 7.32 1.26 2.70
C ALA A 23 7.65 0.88 4.14
N LEU A 24 7.67 -0.41 4.45
CA LEU A 24 8.06 -0.91 5.77
C LEU A 24 9.56 -0.73 6.04
N ASP A 25 10.41 -0.78 5.00
CA ASP A 25 11.83 -0.42 5.10
C ASP A 25 12.01 1.07 5.41
N ALA A 26 11.31 1.95 4.68
CA ALA A 26 11.35 3.39 4.91
C ALA A 26 10.89 3.79 6.32
N LEU A 27 9.96 3.02 6.89
CA LEU A 27 9.51 3.15 8.29
C LEU A 27 10.43 2.45 9.28
N ASP A 28 11.47 1.73 8.83
CA ASP A 28 12.36 0.92 9.68
C ASP A 28 11.58 0.01 10.63
N VAL A 29 10.61 -0.74 10.08
CA VAL A 29 9.72 -1.61 10.88
C VAL A 29 10.47 -2.84 11.37
N LYS A 30 10.46 -3.05 12.69
CA LYS A 30 11.18 -4.12 13.41
C LYS A 30 10.26 -4.89 14.35
N ALA A 31 10.77 -5.98 14.86
CA ALA A 31 10.08 -6.79 15.87
C ALA A 31 9.76 -5.95 17.13
N GLY A 32 8.52 -6.06 17.58
CA GLY A 32 8.00 -5.31 18.72
C GLY A 32 7.45 -3.92 18.39
N ASP A 33 7.63 -3.41 17.16
CA ASP A 33 7.03 -2.14 16.73
C ASP A 33 5.51 -2.25 16.66
N ARG A 34 4.85 -1.12 16.92
CA ARG A 34 3.42 -0.94 16.68
C ARG A 34 3.24 -0.04 15.46
N ILE A 35 2.63 -0.59 14.40
CA ILE A 35 2.40 0.13 13.15
C ILE A 35 0.91 0.25 12.85
N LEU A 36 0.52 1.42 12.31
CA LEU A 36 -0.78 1.60 11.66
C LEU A 36 -0.63 1.44 10.14
N ILE A 37 -1.48 0.62 9.54
CA ILE A 37 -1.58 0.47 8.09
C ILE A 37 -2.98 0.87 7.67
N THR A 38 -3.13 1.99 6.94
CA THR A 38 -4.43 2.37 6.37
C THR A 38 -4.69 1.62 5.07
N GLY A 39 -5.97 1.39 4.73
CA GLY A 39 -6.31 0.66 3.49
C GLY A 39 -5.90 -0.81 3.52
N GLY A 40 -5.90 -1.45 4.69
CA GLY A 40 -5.37 -2.80 4.88
C GLY A 40 -5.96 -3.88 3.99
N ALA A 41 -7.23 -3.78 3.59
CA ALA A 41 -7.88 -4.78 2.73
C ALA A 41 -7.58 -4.61 1.23
N GLY A 42 -6.85 -3.57 0.85
CA GLY A 42 -6.41 -3.33 -0.53
C GLY A 42 -5.24 -4.22 -0.97
N GLY A 43 -4.91 -4.18 -2.26
CA GLY A 43 -3.87 -5.02 -2.83
C GLY A 43 -2.46 -4.80 -2.25
N VAL A 44 -2.12 -3.57 -1.85
CA VAL A 44 -0.85 -3.25 -1.17
C VAL A 44 -0.96 -3.50 0.33
N GLY A 45 -2.10 -3.11 0.94
CA GLY A 45 -2.31 -3.22 2.37
C GLY A 45 -2.24 -4.66 2.90
N LEU A 46 -2.78 -5.63 2.16
CA LEU A 46 -2.72 -7.05 2.54
C LEU A 46 -1.28 -7.60 2.52
N PHE A 47 -0.42 -7.15 1.59
CA PHE A 47 1.00 -7.48 1.65
C PHE A 47 1.69 -6.81 2.83
N ALA A 48 1.42 -5.52 3.05
CA ALA A 48 2.04 -4.77 4.14
C ALA A 48 1.73 -5.36 5.52
N ILE A 49 0.49 -5.80 5.76
CA ILE A 49 0.10 -6.49 7.01
C ILE A 49 0.94 -7.75 7.18
N GLN A 50 0.97 -8.63 6.17
CA GLN A 50 1.70 -9.90 6.24
C GLN A 50 3.20 -9.68 6.46
N ILE A 51 3.83 -8.78 5.70
CA ILE A 51 5.27 -8.50 5.80
C ILE A 51 5.58 -7.89 7.18
N ALA A 52 4.78 -6.95 7.68
CA ALA A 52 4.95 -6.40 9.02
C ALA A 52 4.84 -7.48 10.11
N LYS A 53 3.93 -8.43 9.95
CA LYS A 53 3.81 -9.59 10.87
C LYS A 53 5.01 -10.53 10.78
N ILE A 54 5.54 -10.79 9.58
CA ILE A 54 6.78 -11.58 9.39
C ILE A 54 7.97 -10.89 10.09
N ARG A 55 8.02 -9.54 10.07
CA ARG A 55 9.02 -8.74 10.78
C ARG A 55 8.80 -8.69 12.30
N GLY A 56 7.70 -9.26 12.81
CA GLY A 56 7.38 -9.33 14.24
C GLY A 56 6.72 -8.07 14.81
N ALA A 57 6.14 -7.21 13.97
CA ALA A 57 5.41 -6.03 14.40
C ALA A 57 3.99 -6.36 14.89
N HIS A 58 3.45 -5.49 15.73
CA HIS A 58 2.03 -5.44 16.07
C HIS A 58 1.31 -4.52 15.08
N VAL A 59 0.36 -5.07 14.35
CA VAL A 59 -0.30 -4.39 13.23
C VAL A 59 -1.72 -3.96 13.62
N THR A 60 -1.95 -2.65 13.63
CA THR A 60 -3.29 -2.06 13.58
C THR A 60 -3.60 -1.64 12.16
N THR A 61 -4.79 -1.94 11.66
CA THR A 61 -5.17 -1.57 10.29
C THR A 61 -6.58 -1.02 10.20
N THR A 62 -6.84 -0.23 9.16
CA THR A 62 -8.21 0.22 8.84
C THR A 62 -8.81 -0.67 7.75
N ALA A 63 -10.05 -1.09 7.97
CA ALA A 63 -10.83 -1.83 6.99
C ALA A 63 -12.32 -1.59 7.22
N SER A 64 -13.15 -1.80 6.18
CA SER A 64 -14.61 -1.92 6.35
C SER A 64 -14.97 -3.30 6.88
N ASP A 65 -16.22 -3.49 7.31
CA ASP A 65 -16.73 -4.81 7.73
C ASP A 65 -16.48 -5.89 6.68
N ALA A 66 -16.72 -5.59 5.41
CA ALA A 66 -16.45 -6.51 4.32
C ALA A 66 -14.94 -6.81 4.12
N GLY A 67 -14.06 -5.92 4.53
CA GLY A 67 -12.60 -6.10 4.47
C GLY A 67 -12.02 -6.79 5.71
N ARG A 68 -12.73 -6.74 6.83
CA ARG A 68 -12.27 -7.25 8.12
C ARG A 68 -11.78 -8.71 8.10
N PRO A 69 -12.49 -9.67 7.49
CA PRO A 69 -12.02 -11.05 7.43
C PRO A 69 -10.67 -11.21 6.71
N TYR A 70 -10.45 -10.42 5.67
CA TYR A 70 -9.21 -10.47 4.87
C TYR A 70 -8.01 -9.96 5.66
N VAL A 71 -8.15 -8.82 6.34
CA VAL A 71 -7.06 -8.25 7.13
C VAL A 71 -6.73 -9.08 8.36
N LEU A 72 -7.73 -9.69 9.00
CA LEU A 72 -7.51 -10.65 10.10
C LEU A 72 -6.79 -11.90 9.62
N LYS A 73 -7.18 -12.45 8.45
CA LYS A 73 -6.48 -13.57 7.83
C LYS A 73 -5.03 -13.22 7.45
N ALA A 74 -4.77 -11.97 7.06
CA ALA A 74 -3.43 -11.48 6.79
C ALA A 74 -2.58 -11.28 8.07
N GLY A 75 -3.18 -11.40 9.26
CA GLY A 75 -2.50 -11.35 10.55
C GLY A 75 -2.61 -10.01 11.28
N ALA A 76 -3.50 -9.10 10.89
CA ALA A 76 -3.72 -7.86 11.64
C ALA A 76 -4.18 -8.16 13.08
N ASP A 77 -3.55 -7.51 14.06
CA ASP A 77 -3.85 -7.69 15.48
C ASP A 77 -5.07 -6.85 15.88
N THR A 78 -5.21 -5.65 15.31
CA THR A 78 -6.34 -4.74 15.58
C THR A 78 -6.90 -4.20 14.28
N VAL A 79 -8.23 -4.22 14.16
CA VAL A 79 -8.93 -3.70 12.97
C VAL A 79 -9.88 -2.59 13.38
N ILE A 80 -9.67 -1.41 12.78
CA ILE A 80 -10.50 -0.22 12.99
C ILE A 80 -11.41 -0.07 11.77
N ASP A 81 -12.73 -0.05 12.00
CA ASP A 81 -13.68 0.29 10.95
C ASP A 81 -13.72 1.81 10.77
N TYR A 82 -13.05 2.28 9.72
CA TYR A 82 -12.95 3.71 9.38
C TYR A 82 -14.29 4.40 9.08
N ARG A 83 -15.38 3.63 8.96
CA ARG A 83 -16.73 4.18 8.76
C ARG A 83 -17.38 4.57 10.07
N ASN A 84 -17.01 3.90 11.16
CA ASN A 84 -17.63 4.04 12.45
C ASN A 84 -16.71 4.65 13.51
N GLN A 85 -15.40 4.65 13.27
CA GLN A 85 -14.40 5.13 14.23
C GLN A 85 -13.30 5.91 13.53
N LYS A 86 -13.00 7.11 14.04
CA LYS A 86 -11.90 7.93 13.56
C LYS A 86 -10.59 7.56 14.24
N LEU A 87 -9.52 7.55 13.48
CA LEU A 87 -8.17 7.31 13.98
C LEU A 87 -7.72 8.45 14.94
N ALA A 88 -8.11 9.68 14.63
CA ALA A 88 -7.81 10.86 15.45
C ALA A 88 -8.34 10.75 16.89
N GLU A 89 -9.43 9.99 17.11
CA GLU A 89 -10.09 9.81 18.40
C GLU A 89 -9.49 8.67 19.23
N LEU A 90 -8.53 7.93 18.67
CA LEU A 90 -7.87 6.84 19.39
C LEU A 90 -7.04 7.38 20.55
N PRO A 91 -7.10 6.72 21.72
CA PRO A 91 -6.33 7.15 22.91
C PRO A 91 -4.82 6.98 22.71
N GLU A 92 -4.43 6.00 21.92
CA GLU A 92 -3.03 5.71 21.61
C GLU A 92 -2.64 6.30 20.26
N LYS A 93 -1.45 6.89 20.19
CA LYS A 93 -0.87 7.44 18.96
C LYS A 93 0.17 6.52 18.38
N PHE A 94 0.31 6.54 17.06
CA PHE A 94 1.24 5.71 16.32
C PHE A 94 2.52 6.47 15.99
N VAL A 95 3.67 5.81 16.13
CA VAL A 95 4.96 6.36 15.70
C VAL A 95 5.25 6.04 14.24
N LYS A 96 4.77 4.89 13.75
CA LYS A 96 4.98 4.40 12.39
C LYS A 96 3.63 4.19 11.71
N VAL A 97 3.44 4.85 10.57
CA VAL A 97 2.19 4.75 9.80
C VAL A 97 2.52 4.52 8.33
N PHE A 98 1.95 3.46 7.76
CA PHE A 98 1.91 3.24 6.33
C PHE A 98 0.54 3.59 5.78
N ASP A 99 0.46 4.63 4.94
CA ASP A 99 -0.79 5.05 4.32
C ASP A 99 -0.91 4.52 2.89
N ALA A 100 -1.77 3.49 2.74
CA ALA A 100 -2.13 2.89 1.46
C ALA A 100 -3.60 3.17 1.07
N ALA A 101 -4.34 3.95 1.87
CA ALA A 101 -5.72 4.32 1.57
C ALA A 101 -5.83 5.62 0.77
N GLY A 102 -4.96 6.58 1.05
CA GLY A 102 -4.96 7.90 0.42
C GLY A 102 -6.12 8.81 0.83
N GLY A 103 -6.19 9.93 0.12
CA GLY A 103 -7.17 10.97 0.39
C GLY A 103 -6.59 12.07 1.28
N GLU A 104 -6.44 13.28 0.70
CA GLU A 104 -5.87 14.43 1.41
C GLU A 104 -6.66 14.78 2.67
N GLU A 105 -7.99 14.76 2.57
CA GLU A 105 -8.88 15.06 3.69
C GLU A 105 -8.72 14.06 4.84
N ALA A 106 -8.68 12.76 4.52
CA ALA A 106 -8.48 11.71 5.51
C ALA A 106 -7.09 11.81 6.17
N LEU A 107 -6.06 12.09 5.37
CA LEU A 107 -4.70 12.30 5.90
C LEU A 107 -4.67 13.47 6.90
N VAL A 108 -5.22 14.63 6.53
CA VAL A 108 -5.16 15.85 7.35
C VAL A 108 -6.01 15.74 8.61
N ASN A 109 -7.23 15.20 8.50
CA ASN A 109 -8.22 15.27 9.57
C ASN A 109 -8.29 14.02 10.44
N ASP A 110 -7.67 12.91 10.01
CA ASP A 110 -7.81 11.63 10.72
C ASP A 110 -6.46 10.92 10.94
N VAL A 111 -5.66 10.74 9.88
CA VAL A 111 -4.41 9.97 9.99
C VAL A 111 -3.33 10.75 10.73
N ILE A 112 -3.02 11.99 10.29
CA ILE A 112 -1.96 12.82 10.93
C ILE A 112 -2.25 13.05 12.41
N PRO A 113 -3.48 13.41 12.84
CA PRO A 113 -3.81 13.55 14.25
C PRO A 113 -3.67 12.26 15.08
N ALA A 114 -3.67 11.09 14.45
CA ALA A 114 -3.45 9.80 15.11
C ALA A 114 -1.96 9.46 15.29
N VAL A 115 -1.05 10.28 14.76
CA VAL A 115 0.40 10.06 14.86
C VAL A 115 0.97 10.81 16.04
N ALA A 116 1.92 10.18 16.74
CA ALA A 116 2.65 10.82 17.82
C ALA A 116 3.62 11.89 17.27
N GLU A 117 3.95 12.88 18.08
CA GLU A 117 5.02 13.83 17.78
C GLU A 117 6.34 13.06 17.51
N GLY A 118 7.08 13.43 16.47
CA GLY A 118 8.26 12.70 16.01
C GLY A 118 7.94 11.45 15.19
N GLY A 119 6.67 11.10 14.99
CA GLY A 119 6.28 9.95 14.21
C GLY A 119 6.47 10.15 12.71
N HIS A 120 6.40 9.04 11.96
CA HIS A 120 6.68 8.99 10.53
C HIS A 120 5.53 8.34 9.77
N ILE A 121 5.03 9.04 8.75
CA ILE A 121 4.05 8.55 7.78
C ILE A 121 4.76 8.33 6.44
N VAL A 122 4.69 7.10 5.93
CA VAL A 122 5.03 6.79 4.54
C VAL A 122 3.73 6.53 3.79
N SER A 123 3.47 7.30 2.73
CA SER A 123 2.25 7.18 1.93
C SER A 123 2.57 6.81 0.48
N VAL A 124 1.72 5.99 -0.12
CA VAL A 124 1.74 5.63 -1.55
C VAL A 124 0.46 6.06 -2.28
N ALA A 125 -0.47 6.64 -1.54
CA ALA A 125 -1.79 7.01 -2.06
C ALA A 125 -2.17 8.47 -1.75
N GLY A 126 -1.39 9.17 -0.94
CA GLY A 126 -1.60 10.57 -0.59
C GLY A 126 -1.00 11.55 -1.60
N PRO A 127 -0.97 12.86 -1.28
CA PRO A 127 -0.39 13.87 -2.15
C PRO A 127 1.12 13.72 -2.30
N LEU A 128 1.59 13.90 -3.54
CA LEU A 128 3.01 14.01 -3.86
C LEU A 128 3.60 15.27 -3.24
N ILE A 129 4.78 15.16 -2.64
CA ILE A 129 5.49 16.29 -2.04
C ILE A 129 6.67 16.76 -2.92
N PRO A 130 7.15 18.01 -2.76
CA PRO A 130 8.36 18.48 -3.42
C PRO A 130 9.55 17.55 -3.15
N GLY A 131 10.44 17.42 -4.14
CA GLY A 131 11.63 16.56 -4.05
C GLY A 131 11.47 15.16 -4.63
N VAL A 132 10.24 14.69 -4.74
CA VAL A 132 9.93 13.32 -5.19
C VAL A 132 10.48 13.02 -6.60
N PHE A 133 10.56 14.02 -7.47
CA PHE A 133 11.08 13.86 -8.84
C PHE A 133 12.51 14.36 -9.04
N ASP A 134 13.22 14.80 -7.99
CA ASP A 134 14.53 15.42 -8.11
C ASP A 134 15.59 14.49 -8.68
N THR A 135 15.46 13.19 -8.45
CA THR A 135 16.35 12.16 -9.00
C THR A 135 16.00 11.75 -10.43
N ILE A 136 14.78 12.03 -10.88
CA ILE A 136 14.24 11.59 -12.18
C ILE A 136 14.28 12.71 -13.21
N LEU A 137 14.04 13.95 -12.77
CA LEU A 137 13.94 15.12 -13.62
C LEU A 137 15.07 16.13 -13.33
N PRO A 138 15.99 16.39 -14.27
CA PRO A 138 17.10 17.31 -14.04
C PRO A 138 16.67 18.79 -14.10
N GLY A 139 17.28 19.61 -13.23
CA GLY A 139 17.38 21.05 -13.35
C GLY A 139 16.05 21.80 -13.21
N TRP A 140 15.80 22.75 -14.11
CA TRP A 140 14.67 23.66 -14.06
C TRP A 140 13.30 22.99 -14.12
N LYS A 141 13.19 21.79 -14.73
CA LYS A 141 11.93 21.01 -14.78
C LYS A 141 11.53 20.53 -13.39
N SER A 142 12.49 20.05 -12.60
CA SER A 142 12.24 19.65 -11.20
C SER A 142 11.79 20.86 -10.37
N LEU A 143 12.40 22.04 -10.56
CA LEU A 143 12.02 23.26 -9.86
C LEU A 143 10.56 23.66 -10.12
N LEU A 144 10.10 23.63 -11.36
CA LEU A 144 8.71 23.95 -11.72
C LEU A 144 7.72 22.95 -11.12
N ILE A 145 8.04 21.65 -11.21
CA ILE A 145 7.19 20.62 -10.62
C ILE A 145 7.14 20.76 -9.11
N ASN A 146 8.27 20.99 -8.46
CA ASN A 146 8.32 21.20 -7.02
C ASN A 146 7.50 22.41 -6.56
N LEU A 147 7.44 23.48 -7.37
CA LEU A 147 6.57 24.62 -7.09
C LEU A 147 5.08 24.21 -7.09
N VAL A 148 4.65 23.46 -8.11
CA VAL A 148 3.28 22.95 -8.22
C VAL A 148 2.98 21.99 -7.06
N LEU A 149 3.88 21.05 -6.78
CA LEU A 149 3.72 20.09 -5.69
C LEU A 149 3.70 20.78 -4.31
N SER A 150 4.49 21.85 -4.13
CA SER A 150 4.47 22.65 -2.90
C SER A 150 3.09 23.25 -2.63
N PHE A 151 2.41 23.69 -3.67
CA PHE A 151 1.07 24.24 -3.55
C PHE A 151 0.03 23.12 -3.31
N ARG A 152 0.09 22.05 -4.10
CA ARG A 152 -0.84 20.92 -4.03
C ARG A 152 -0.77 20.15 -2.73
N SER A 153 0.41 19.99 -2.14
CA SER A 153 0.61 19.26 -0.88
C SER A 153 0.59 20.13 0.37
N ARG A 154 0.25 21.42 0.22
CA ARG A 154 0.34 22.40 1.32
C ARG A 154 -0.44 21.99 2.56
N ALA A 155 -1.67 21.48 2.40
CA ALA A 155 -2.52 21.09 3.52
C ALA A 155 -1.90 19.95 4.33
N VAL A 156 -1.46 18.88 3.67
CA VAL A 156 -0.83 17.72 4.32
C VAL A 156 0.50 18.14 4.98
N ARG A 157 1.33 18.91 4.30
CA ARG A 157 2.62 19.38 4.85
C ARG A 157 2.44 20.28 6.07
N ASN A 158 1.48 21.19 6.04
CA ASN A 158 1.18 22.05 7.18
C ASN A 158 0.61 21.26 8.36
N ALA A 159 -0.31 20.32 8.09
CA ALA A 159 -0.83 19.43 9.11
C ALA A 159 0.26 18.56 9.72
N ALA A 160 1.13 17.96 8.92
CA ALA A 160 2.26 17.18 9.41
C ALA A 160 3.21 18.04 10.26
N ALA A 161 3.57 19.23 9.79
CA ALA A 161 4.44 20.14 10.52
C ALA A 161 3.82 20.60 11.85
N SER A 162 2.52 20.92 11.89
CA SER A 162 1.85 21.36 13.12
C SER A 162 1.72 20.25 14.17
N HIS A 163 1.79 18.98 13.76
CA HIS A 163 1.79 17.83 14.68
C HIS A 163 3.20 17.27 14.94
N GLY A 164 4.25 17.90 14.40
CA GLY A 164 5.61 17.39 14.54
C GLY A 164 5.84 16.04 13.87
N VAL A 165 5.10 15.73 12.78
CA VAL A 165 5.11 14.45 12.09
C VAL A 165 5.90 14.55 10.79
N ARG A 166 6.74 13.56 10.51
CA ARG A 166 7.38 13.39 9.18
C ARG A 166 6.39 12.75 8.22
N TYR A 167 6.14 13.40 7.08
CA TYR A 167 5.38 12.84 5.97
C TYR A 167 6.30 12.61 4.77
N GLU A 168 6.25 11.41 4.20
CA GLU A 168 7.02 11.00 3.04
C GLU A 168 6.11 10.30 2.03
N TYR A 169 6.27 10.65 0.73
CA TYR A 169 5.63 9.92 -0.35
C TYR A 169 6.62 8.94 -0.96
N LEU A 170 6.26 7.68 -1.02
CA LEU A 170 7.10 6.61 -1.57
C LEU A 170 6.73 6.30 -3.01
N PHE A 171 7.70 6.42 -3.92
CA PHE A 171 7.67 5.74 -5.21
C PHE A 171 8.41 4.42 -5.11
N MET A 172 7.71 3.32 -5.40
CA MET A 172 8.32 2.01 -5.48
C MET A 172 9.39 1.99 -6.58
N ARG A 173 10.52 1.37 -6.29
CA ARG A 173 11.61 1.14 -7.22
C ARG A 173 11.67 -0.34 -7.57
N PRO A 174 11.88 -0.71 -8.85
CA PRO A 174 12.16 -2.10 -9.21
C PRO A 174 13.40 -2.59 -8.47
N ASP A 175 13.27 -3.70 -7.76
CA ASP A 175 14.37 -4.34 -7.04
C ASP A 175 14.23 -5.86 -7.15
N GLY A 176 15.16 -6.48 -7.92
CA GLY A 176 15.13 -7.90 -8.17
C GLY A 176 15.46 -8.73 -6.94
N VAL A 177 16.34 -8.22 -6.05
CA VAL A 177 16.73 -8.94 -4.83
C VAL A 177 15.59 -8.97 -3.82
N GLN A 178 14.92 -7.82 -3.63
CA GLN A 178 13.71 -7.77 -2.79
C GLN A 178 12.59 -8.65 -3.36
N LEU A 179 12.38 -8.62 -4.69
CA LEU A 179 11.36 -9.45 -5.32
C LEU A 179 11.65 -10.94 -5.14
N GLU A 180 12.90 -11.37 -5.29
CA GLU A 180 13.33 -12.74 -5.03
C GLU A 180 13.07 -13.14 -3.58
N HIS A 181 13.40 -12.28 -2.62
CA HIS A 181 13.09 -12.51 -1.22
C HIS A 181 11.59 -12.70 -0.98
N LEU A 182 10.75 -11.85 -1.57
CA LEU A 182 9.28 -12.00 -1.48
C LEU A 182 8.77 -13.30 -2.13
N CYS A 183 9.37 -13.72 -3.26
CA CYS A 183 9.06 -15.02 -3.88
C CYS A 183 9.40 -16.18 -2.93
N ASN A 184 10.56 -16.14 -2.28
CA ASN A 184 10.95 -17.17 -1.31
C ASN A 184 9.98 -17.24 -0.12
N LEU A 185 9.51 -16.09 0.38
CA LEU A 185 8.49 -16.06 1.44
C LEU A 185 7.16 -16.70 1.01
N ILE A 186 6.79 -16.57 -0.28
CA ILE A 186 5.61 -17.24 -0.83
C ILE A 186 5.84 -18.75 -0.91
N ASP A 187 6.99 -19.17 -1.42
CA ASP A 187 7.34 -20.60 -1.54
C ASP A 187 7.45 -21.29 -0.17
N GLU A 188 7.83 -20.54 0.86
CA GLU A 188 7.82 -21.00 2.26
C GLU A 188 6.42 -20.97 2.92
N GLY A 189 5.40 -20.50 2.22
CA GLY A 189 4.03 -20.36 2.74
C GLY A 189 3.86 -19.27 3.78
N LYS A 190 4.84 -18.37 3.93
CA LYS A 190 4.81 -17.24 4.90
C LYS A 190 4.10 -16.01 4.35
N LEU A 191 4.06 -15.85 3.03
CA LEU A 191 3.42 -14.73 2.33
C LEU A 191 2.42 -15.28 1.31
N VAL A 192 1.24 -14.68 1.23
CA VAL A 192 0.16 -15.11 0.33
C VAL A 192 -0.26 -13.97 -0.57
N ILE A 193 -0.39 -14.22 -1.87
CA ILE A 193 -0.96 -13.30 -2.84
C ILE A 193 -2.48 -13.38 -2.75
N ASN A 194 -3.12 -12.31 -2.27
CA ASN A 194 -4.57 -12.27 -2.19
C ASN A 194 -5.15 -11.76 -3.50
N ILE A 195 -5.85 -12.62 -4.23
CA ILE A 195 -6.54 -12.29 -5.48
C ILE A 195 -8.01 -12.01 -5.15
N ASP A 196 -8.49 -10.81 -5.53
CA ASP A 196 -9.90 -10.42 -5.43
C ASP A 196 -10.71 -11.02 -6.57
N SER A 197 -10.20 -10.88 -7.80
CA SER A 197 -10.90 -11.33 -9.01
C SER A 197 -9.93 -11.49 -10.18
N ARG A 198 -10.33 -12.37 -11.13
CA ARG A 198 -9.63 -12.61 -12.39
C ARG A 198 -10.57 -12.31 -13.54
N PHE A 199 -10.06 -11.67 -14.57
CA PHE A 199 -10.79 -11.31 -15.78
C PHE A 199 -9.96 -11.73 -17.00
N LYS A 200 -10.62 -12.20 -18.05
CA LYS A 200 -9.98 -12.35 -19.36
C LYS A 200 -9.72 -10.99 -19.97
N LEU A 201 -8.75 -10.86 -20.87
CA LEU A 201 -8.44 -9.60 -21.56
C LEU A 201 -9.70 -9.01 -22.25
N ALA A 202 -10.56 -9.86 -22.83
CA ALA A 202 -11.82 -9.42 -23.44
C ALA A 202 -12.77 -8.71 -22.46
N ASP A 203 -12.65 -8.97 -21.16
CA ASP A 203 -13.44 -8.37 -20.08
C ASP A 203 -12.72 -7.25 -19.34
N PHE A 204 -11.65 -6.65 -19.91
CA PHE A 204 -10.84 -5.65 -19.24
C PHE A 204 -11.66 -4.49 -18.66
N ALA A 205 -12.73 -4.06 -19.35
CA ALA A 205 -13.61 -2.99 -18.85
C ALA A 205 -14.24 -3.35 -17.50
N LYS A 206 -14.69 -4.59 -17.32
CA LYS A 206 -15.24 -5.08 -16.03
C LYS A 206 -14.15 -5.10 -14.93
N ALA A 207 -12.91 -5.39 -15.30
CA ALA A 207 -11.79 -5.33 -14.36
C ALA A 207 -11.56 -3.89 -13.85
N PHE A 208 -11.63 -2.90 -14.75
CA PHE A 208 -11.53 -1.48 -14.39
C PHE A 208 -12.74 -1.01 -13.57
N GLU A 209 -13.96 -1.38 -13.92
CA GLU A 209 -15.15 -1.11 -13.11
C GLU A 209 -14.99 -1.67 -11.68
N ARG A 210 -14.46 -2.90 -11.58
CA ARG A 210 -14.16 -3.51 -10.28
C ARG A 210 -13.13 -2.70 -9.50
N LEU A 211 -12.05 -2.24 -10.15
CA LEU A 211 -11.01 -1.41 -9.55
C LEU A 211 -11.58 -0.06 -9.08
N GLU A 212 -12.31 0.64 -9.95
CA GLU A 212 -12.91 1.96 -9.67
C GLU A 212 -13.97 1.91 -8.57
N SER A 213 -14.61 0.76 -8.38
CA SER A 213 -15.55 0.59 -7.27
C SER A 213 -14.92 0.81 -5.88
N GLY A 214 -13.59 0.74 -5.76
CA GLY A 214 -12.86 0.82 -4.49
C GLY A 214 -13.17 -0.31 -3.50
N ARG A 215 -13.85 -1.39 -3.96
CA ARG A 215 -14.32 -2.48 -3.10
C ARG A 215 -13.51 -3.77 -3.23
N SER A 216 -12.47 -3.79 -4.04
CA SER A 216 -11.59 -4.95 -4.21
C SER A 216 -10.89 -5.31 -2.89
N LYS A 217 -10.72 -6.61 -2.64
CA LYS A 217 -10.04 -7.16 -1.47
C LYS A 217 -8.83 -7.98 -1.94
N GLY A 218 -7.73 -7.30 -2.23
CA GLY A 218 -6.55 -7.88 -2.85
C GLY A 218 -6.34 -7.40 -4.28
N LYS A 219 -5.71 -8.24 -5.10
CA LYS A 219 -5.30 -7.93 -6.47
C LYS A 219 -6.38 -8.33 -7.48
N ILE A 220 -6.56 -7.49 -8.50
CA ILE A 220 -7.35 -7.81 -9.69
C ILE A 220 -6.37 -8.24 -10.77
N ILE A 221 -6.59 -9.39 -11.38
CA ILE A 221 -5.74 -9.96 -12.43
C ILE A 221 -6.48 -9.93 -13.76
N ILE A 222 -5.80 -9.52 -14.82
CA ILE A 222 -6.24 -9.63 -16.21
C ILE A 222 -5.37 -10.68 -16.88
N GLU A 223 -6.00 -11.75 -17.35
CA GLU A 223 -5.35 -12.88 -18.02
C GLU A 223 -5.30 -12.63 -19.51
N PHE A 224 -4.10 -12.74 -20.07
CA PHE A 224 -3.91 -12.73 -21.51
C PHE A 224 -4.07 -14.16 -22.04
N PRO A 225 -4.65 -14.37 -23.27
CA PRO A 225 -4.72 -15.68 -23.86
C PRO A 225 -3.30 -16.23 -24.03
N GLY A 226 -3.08 -17.47 -23.61
CA GLY A 226 -1.83 -18.18 -23.88
C GLY A 226 -1.69 -18.40 -25.40
N GLY A 227 -0.45 -18.39 -25.92
CA GLY A 227 -0.19 -18.48 -27.37
C GLY A 227 -0.75 -19.74 -28.07
N GLU A 228 -1.27 -20.71 -27.34
CA GLU A 228 -1.97 -21.88 -27.90
C GLU A 228 -3.46 -21.61 -28.22
N GLU A 229 -4.11 -20.67 -27.51
CA GLU A 229 -5.52 -20.31 -27.80
C GLU A 229 -5.62 -19.33 -28.99
N GLU A 230 -4.58 -18.59 -29.33
CA GLU A 230 -4.56 -17.68 -30.49
C GLU A 230 -4.52 -18.43 -31.83
N GLN A 231 -3.99 -19.66 -31.87
CA GLN A 231 -3.95 -20.50 -33.11
C GLN A 231 -5.28 -21.19 -33.42
N ALA A 232 -6.22 -21.25 -32.49
CA ALA A 232 -7.53 -21.86 -32.69
C ALA A 232 -8.63 -20.86 -33.13
N ALA A 233 -8.30 -19.57 -33.17
CA ALA A 233 -9.24 -18.48 -33.46
C ALA A 233 -8.99 -17.81 -34.85
N VAL A 234 -8.10 -18.39 -35.71
CA VAL A 234 -7.82 -17.93 -37.08
C VAL A 234 -8.39 -18.88 -38.11
#